data_b28cf07a4ed23a9412382366d347cada
#
_entry.id   b28cf07a4ed23a9412382366d347cada
#
_cell.length_a   1.000
_cell.length_b   1.000
_cell.length_c   1.000
_cell.angle_alpha   90.00
_cell.angle_beta   90.00
_cell.angle_gamma   90.00
#
_symmetry.space_group_name_H-M   'P 1'
#
loop_
_entity.id
_entity.type
_entity.pdbx_description
1 polymer ?
#
loop_
_entity_poly.entity_id
_entity_poly.type
_entity_poly.pdbx_seq_one_letter_code
_entity_poly.pdbx_strand_id
1 'polypeptide(L)'
;MSEVTILAFALVAFIGIATPGPTVLLALTNGSRFGVKRATAGMIGAMLSDFVLIGAVALGLGALLAASEFWFSVVKWLGAAYLAYLGVMLLRSRGTLELPSQAPQGADSGATRSIFTKSFLVAVTNPKGYLFFSAFLPQFIDPALPQAPQYAMLAIVFASIDFVVMFGYALLGSQAVRFMRRSGAIWLDRICGGALLALAGSLALYRRAAN
;
A
#
# COMPACT_ATOMS: atom_id res chain seq x y z
N MET A 1 14.07 -22.45 6.40
CA MET A 1 14.50 -21.09 6.82
C MET A 1 14.79 -21.09 8.31
N SER A 2 15.86 -20.41 8.76
CA SER A 2 16.13 -20.25 10.19
C SER A 2 15.24 -19.16 10.80
N GLU A 3 15.03 -19.22 12.13
CA GLU A 3 14.29 -18.16 12.85
C GLU A 3 14.96 -16.79 12.71
N VAL A 4 16.31 -16.77 12.70
CA VAL A 4 17.09 -15.56 12.50
C VAL A 4 16.79 -14.93 11.14
N THR A 5 16.67 -15.74 10.08
CA THR A 5 16.32 -15.26 8.73
C THR A 5 14.93 -14.61 8.72
N ILE A 6 13.94 -15.25 9.38
CA ILE A 6 12.57 -14.73 9.45
C ILE A 6 12.53 -13.43 10.25
N LEU A 7 13.23 -13.33 11.37
CA LEU A 7 13.30 -12.12 12.18
C LEU A 7 14.00 -10.97 11.46
N ALA A 8 15.11 -11.26 10.75
CA ALA A 8 15.81 -10.27 9.94
C ALA A 8 14.90 -9.74 8.81
N PHE A 9 14.19 -10.64 8.12
CA PHE A 9 13.20 -10.25 7.11
C PHE A 9 12.08 -9.41 7.71
N ALA A 10 11.52 -9.83 8.85
CA ALA A 10 10.44 -9.09 9.52
C ALA A 10 10.87 -7.67 9.90
N LEU A 11 12.10 -7.49 10.38
CA LEU A 11 12.65 -6.17 10.71
C LEU A 11 12.78 -5.29 9.45
N VAL A 12 13.36 -5.82 8.37
CA VAL A 12 13.51 -5.09 7.10
C VAL A 12 12.16 -4.75 6.50
N ALA A 13 11.21 -5.69 6.53
CA ALA A 13 9.83 -5.49 6.08
C ALA A 13 9.14 -4.39 6.90
N PHE A 14 9.23 -4.44 8.24
CA PHE A 14 8.65 -3.43 9.12
C PHE A 14 9.17 -2.03 8.81
N ILE A 15 10.49 -1.85 8.70
CA ILE A 15 11.10 -0.55 8.35
C ILE A 15 10.60 -0.08 6.97
N GLY A 16 10.59 -1.01 6.00
CA GLY A 16 10.09 -0.72 4.66
C GLY A 16 8.63 -0.26 4.68
N ILE A 17 7.74 -0.99 5.35
CA ILE A 17 6.30 -0.72 5.39
C ILE A 17 6.01 0.54 6.20
N ALA A 18 6.63 0.70 7.38
CA ALA A 18 6.40 1.85 8.27
C ALA A 18 6.83 3.18 7.65
N THR A 19 7.75 3.17 6.68
CA THR A 19 8.10 4.37 5.91
C THR A 19 6.88 4.83 5.10
N PRO A 20 6.37 6.07 5.30
CA PRO A 20 5.16 6.55 4.65
C PRO A 20 5.20 6.38 3.13
N GLY A 21 4.21 5.72 2.59
CA GLY A 21 4.03 5.47 1.16
C GLY A 21 2.54 5.52 0.78
N PRO A 22 2.20 5.29 -0.50
CA PRO A 22 0.82 5.41 -0.98
C PRO A 22 -0.18 4.54 -0.22
N THR A 23 0.19 3.31 0.13
CA THR A 23 -0.68 2.35 0.83
C THR A 23 -1.01 2.80 2.25
N VAL A 24 -0.02 3.22 3.03
CA VAL A 24 -0.24 3.70 4.41
C VAL A 24 -0.96 5.05 4.43
N LEU A 25 -0.71 5.96 3.47
CA LEU A 25 -1.48 7.20 3.34
C LEU A 25 -2.94 6.92 3.00
N LEU A 26 -3.20 5.91 2.18
CA LEU A 26 -4.57 5.50 1.87
C LEU A 26 -5.24 4.84 3.08
N ALA A 27 -4.54 4.03 3.86
CA ALA A 27 -5.05 3.48 5.11
C ALA A 27 -5.41 4.58 6.13
N LEU A 28 -4.54 5.59 6.29
CA LEU A 28 -4.77 6.76 7.12
C LEU A 28 -6.06 7.51 6.70
N THR A 29 -6.19 7.79 5.39
CA THR A 29 -7.37 8.51 4.85
C THR A 29 -8.64 7.66 4.90
N ASN A 30 -8.57 6.35 4.65
CA ASN A 30 -9.70 5.46 4.81
C ASN A 30 -10.16 5.40 6.27
N GLY A 31 -9.22 5.32 7.22
CA GLY A 31 -9.51 5.38 8.65
C GLY A 31 -10.19 6.66 9.06
N SER A 32 -9.72 7.80 8.56
CA SER A 32 -10.29 9.13 8.85
C SER A 32 -11.71 9.30 8.27
N ARG A 33 -11.95 8.80 7.06
CA ARG A 33 -13.21 9.00 6.32
C ARG A 33 -14.28 7.98 6.65
N PHE A 34 -13.90 6.73 6.80
CA PHE A 34 -14.86 5.60 6.88
C PHE A 34 -14.80 4.88 8.22
N GLY A 35 -13.86 5.28 9.10
CA GLY A 35 -13.57 4.59 10.34
C GLY A 35 -12.78 3.29 10.12
N VAL A 36 -12.19 2.78 11.20
CA VAL A 36 -11.28 1.62 11.16
C VAL A 36 -11.97 0.38 10.60
N LYS A 37 -13.22 0.11 11.00
CA LYS A 37 -13.96 -1.08 10.57
C LYS A 37 -14.11 -1.16 9.04
N ARG A 38 -14.40 -0.07 8.34
CA ARG A 38 -14.48 -0.06 6.87
C ARG A 38 -13.11 -0.01 6.21
N ALA A 39 -12.12 0.63 6.85
CA ALA A 39 -10.75 0.67 6.37
C ALA A 39 -10.10 -0.72 6.29
N THR A 40 -10.57 -1.72 7.08
CA THR A 40 -10.06 -3.11 7.00
C THR A 40 -10.23 -3.72 5.62
N ALA A 41 -11.26 -3.35 4.87
CA ALA A 41 -11.42 -3.82 3.49
C ALA A 41 -10.24 -3.36 2.60
N GLY A 42 -9.75 -2.13 2.81
CA GLY A 42 -8.56 -1.63 2.11
C GLY A 42 -7.29 -2.35 2.51
N MET A 43 -7.14 -2.68 3.80
CA MET A 43 -5.99 -3.46 4.30
C MET A 43 -5.97 -4.86 3.68
N ILE A 44 -7.12 -5.53 3.59
CA ILE A 44 -7.25 -6.84 2.92
C ILE A 44 -6.91 -6.71 1.44
N GLY A 45 -7.33 -5.63 0.77
CA GLY A 45 -6.96 -5.35 -0.61
C GLY A 45 -5.46 -5.21 -0.80
N ALA A 46 -4.77 -4.48 0.08
CA ALA A 46 -3.31 -4.32 0.04
C ALA A 46 -2.60 -5.65 0.32
N MET A 47 -3.01 -6.40 1.35
CA MET A 47 -2.48 -7.74 1.63
C MET A 47 -2.59 -8.67 0.43
N LEU A 48 -3.73 -8.68 -0.26
CA LEU A 48 -3.89 -9.50 -1.47
C LEU A 48 -2.91 -9.08 -2.56
N SER A 49 -2.65 -7.78 -2.69
CA SER A 49 -1.61 -7.27 -3.58
C SER A 49 -0.22 -7.79 -3.22
N ASP A 50 0.13 -7.84 -1.93
CA ASP A 50 1.42 -8.37 -1.48
C ASP A 50 1.60 -9.82 -1.90
N PHE A 51 0.58 -10.66 -1.72
CA PHE A 51 0.60 -12.05 -2.18
C PHE A 51 0.78 -12.15 -3.71
N VAL A 52 0.10 -11.28 -4.48
CA VAL A 52 0.25 -11.23 -5.94
C VAL A 52 1.67 -10.84 -6.33
N LEU A 53 2.24 -9.80 -5.72
CA LEU A 53 3.58 -9.30 -6.03
C LEU A 53 4.67 -10.29 -5.61
N ILE A 54 4.56 -10.88 -4.42
CA ILE A 54 5.50 -11.90 -3.94
C ILE A 54 5.41 -13.16 -4.80
N GLY A 55 4.20 -13.58 -5.16
CA GLY A 55 3.99 -14.69 -6.09
C GLY A 55 4.59 -14.43 -7.47
N ALA A 56 4.45 -13.21 -7.98
CA ALA A 56 5.08 -12.79 -9.24
C ALA A 56 6.61 -12.87 -9.17
N VAL A 57 7.21 -12.44 -8.06
CA VAL A 57 8.67 -12.56 -7.85
C VAL A 57 9.09 -14.02 -7.75
N ALA A 58 8.34 -14.85 -7.03
CA ALA A 58 8.60 -16.30 -6.92
C ALA A 58 8.57 -17.00 -8.28
N LEU A 59 7.74 -16.54 -9.21
CA LEU A 59 7.68 -17.03 -10.60
C LEU A 59 8.76 -16.43 -11.51
N GLY A 60 9.68 -15.63 -10.97
CA GLY A 60 10.76 -14.99 -11.74
C GLY A 60 10.35 -13.72 -12.50
N LEU A 61 9.09 -13.29 -12.42
CA LEU A 61 8.63 -12.06 -13.09
C LEU A 61 9.31 -10.80 -12.54
N GLY A 62 9.79 -10.81 -11.30
CA GLY A 62 10.59 -9.74 -10.73
C GLY A 62 11.90 -9.52 -11.48
N ALA A 63 12.57 -10.60 -11.87
CA ALA A 63 13.80 -10.55 -12.69
C ALA A 63 13.49 -10.04 -14.11
N LEU A 64 12.36 -10.46 -14.70
CA LEU A 64 11.93 -10.00 -16.02
C LEU A 64 11.63 -8.49 -16.03
N LEU A 65 10.91 -7.98 -15.02
CA LEU A 65 10.65 -6.54 -14.87
C LEU A 65 11.95 -5.77 -14.59
N ALA A 66 12.87 -6.39 -13.83
CA ALA A 66 14.19 -5.83 -13.62
C ALA A 66 15.03 -5.79 -14.91
N ALA A 67 14.86 -6.72 -15.82
CA ALA A 67 15.56 -6.79 -17.10
C ALA A 67 14.93 -5.93 -18.21
N SER A 68 13.63 -5.65 -18.14
CA SER A 68 12.88 -4.94 -19.18
C SER A 68 12.58 -3.49 -18.79
N GLU A 69 13.26 -2.54 -19.44
CA GLU A 69 13.02 -1.10 -19.26
C GLU A 69 11.60 -0.70 -19.70
N PHE A 70 11.09 -1.34 -20.76
CA PHE A 70 9.74 -1.10 -21.26
C PHE A 70 8.67 -1.45 -20.21
N TRP A 71 8.66 -2.68 -19.68
CA TRP A 71 7.66 -3.10 -18.69
C TRP A 71 7.78 -2.34 -17.38
N PHE A 72 9.00 -2.06 -16.93
CA PHE A 72 9.22 -1.18 -15.79
C PHE A 72 8.61 0.21 -16.02
N SER A 73 8.82 0.79 -17.22
CA SER A 73 8.30 2.10 -17.58
C SER A 73 6.77 2.11 -17.61
N VAL A 74 6.13 1.07 -18.18
CA VAL A 74 4.66 0.93 -18.19
C VAL A 74 4.09 0.94 -16.78
N VAL A 75 4.61 0.10 -15.90
CA VAL A 75 4.14 0.02 -14.50
C VAL A 75 4.38 1.34 -13.76
N LYS A 76 5.54 1.95 -13.95
CA LYS A 76 5.89 3.25 -13.38
C LYS A 76 4.87 4.33 -13.76
N TRP A 77 4.58 4.48 -15.05
CA TRP A 77 3.67 5.53 -15.51
C TRP A 77 2.22 5.28 -15.13
N LEU A 78 1.77 4.01 -15.14
CA LEU A 78 0.44 3.66 -14.64
C LEU A 78 0.30 3.96 -13.15
N GLY A 79 1.31 3.60 -12.35
CA GLY A 79 1.35 3.90 -10.92
C GLY A 79 1.36 5.41 -10.65
N ALA A 80 2.22 6.18 -11.35
CA ALA A 80 2.30 7.63 -11.20
C ALA A 80 0.98 8.31 -11.57
N ALA A 81 0.35 7.93 -12.69
CA ALA A 81 -0.93 8.47 -13.12
C ALA A 81 -2.04 8.16 -12.09
N TYR A 82 -2.06 6.95 -11.54
CA TYR A 82 -3.06 6.55 -10.54
C TYR A 82 -2.87 7.30 -9.21
N LEU A 83 -1.62 7.45 -8.74
CA LEU A 83 -1.32 8.24 -7.55
C LEU A 83 -1.68 9.72 -7.73
N ALA A 84 -1.40 10.30 -8.92
CA ALA A 84 -1.79 11.66 -9.25
C ALA A 84 -3.31 11.82 -9.24
N TYR A 85 -4.05 10.89 -9.82
CA TYR A 85 -5.52 10.87 -9.78
C TYR A 85 -6.06 10.86 -8.34
N LEU A 86 -5.55 9.97 -7.49
CA LEU A 86 -5.97 9.89 -6.08
C LEU A 86 -5.58 11.16 -5.31
N GLY A 87 -4.38 11.68 -5.54
CA GLY A 87 -3.91 12.92 -4.92
C GLY A 87 -4.82 14.11 -5.24
N VAL A 88 -5.16 14.30 -6.51
CA VAL A 88 -6.10 15.35 -6.94
C VAL A 88 -7.49 15.14 -6.34
N MET A 89 -7.97 13.90 -6.28
CA MET A 89 -9.27 13.57 -5.69
C MET A 89 -9.31 13.92 -4.19
N LEU A 90 -8.22 13.65 -3.45
CA LEU A 90 -8.10 14.04 -2.04
C LEU A 90 -8.02 15.56 -1.86
N LEU A 91 -7.25 16.28 -2.70
CA LEU A 91 -7.17 17.74 -2.65
C LEU A 91 -8.52 18.42 -2.93
N ARG A 92 -9.32 17.85 -3.83
CA ARG A 92 -10.67 18.34 -4.16
C ARG A 92 -11.73 17.93 -3.16
N SER A 93 -11.40 17.10 -2.18
CA SER A 93 -12.30 16.70 -1.12
C SER A 93 -12.75 17.91 -0.32
N ARG A 94 -14.06 18.05 -0.12
CA ARG A 94 -14.67 19.11 0.70
C ARG A 94 -14.77 18.74 2.17
N GLY A 95 -13.99 17.73 2.63
CA GLY A 95 -14.07 17.23 4.00
C GLY A 95 -15.49 16.76 4.34
N THR A 96 -16.16 16.15 3.39
CA THR A 96 -17.41 15.44 3.65
C THR A 96 -17.07 14.22 4.50
N LEU A 97 -16.78 14.51 5.78
CA LEU A 97 -17.08 13.58 6.83
C LEU A 97 -18.61 13.44 6.79
N GLU A 98 -19.11 12.51 6.03
CA GLU A 98 -20.26 11.80 6.49
C GLU A 98 -19.79 11.12 7.77
N LEU A 99 -19.91 11.87 8.90
CA LEU A 99 -20.01 11.25 10.20
C LEU A 99 -20.99 10.08 9.99
N PRO A 100 -20.76 8.90 10.57
CA PRO A 100 -21.70 7.81 10.48
C PRO A 100 -22.92 8.12 11.36
N SER A 101 -23.61 9.24 11.07
CA SER A 101 -24.96 9.48 11.50
C SER A 101 -25.85 8.79 10.46
N GLN A 102 -26.15 7.52 10.74
CA GLN A 102 -27.24 6.78 10.10
C GLN A 102 -27.21 6.73 8.57
N ALA A 103 -26.10 6.23 7.98
CA ALA A 103 -26.19 5.71 6.62
C ALA A 103 -27.21 4.55 6.64
N PRO A 104 -28.20 4.55 5.70
CA PRO A 104 -29.16 3.45 5.60
C PRO A 104 -28.40 2.11 5.53
N GLN A 105 -28.80 1.13 6.29
CA GLN A 105 -28.17 -0.18 6.42
C GLN A 105 -28.04 -0.99 5.11
N GLY A 106 -28.41 -0.43 3.97
CA GLY A 106 -28.37 -1.07 2.65
C GLY A 106 -27.29 -0.58 1.68
N ALA A 107 -26.56 0.54 1.96
CA ALA A 107 -25.58 1.13 1.03
C ALA A 107 -24.13 0.66 1.23
N ASP A 108 -23.88 -0.37 2.02
CA ASP A 108 -22.58 -0.71 2.60
C ASP A 108 -21.64 -1.50 1.66
N SER A 109 -22.18 -2.30 0.74
CA SER A 109 -21.36 -3.19 -0.10
C SER A 109 -20.56 -2.44 -1.18
N GLY A 110 -21.12 -1.40 -1.76
CA GLY A 110 -20.49 -0.61 -2.82
C GLY A 110 -19.29 0.20 -2.30
N ALA A 111 -19.41 0.83 -1.14
CA ALA A 111 -18.34 1.60 -0.51
C ALA A 111 -17.17 0.69 -0.08
N THR A 112 -17.47 -0.42 0.56
CA THR A 112 -16.47 -1.41 1.01
C THR A 112 -15.70 -2.00 -0.17
N ARG A 113 -16.40 -2.38 -1.26
CA ARG A 113 -15.77 -2.85 -2.49
C ARG A 113 -14.86 -1.79 -3.12
N SER A 114 -15.31 -0.53 -3.14
CA SER A 114 -14.51 0.58 -3.67
C SER A 114 -13.23 0.79 -2.86
N ILE A 115 -13.29 0.73 -1.52
CA ILE A 115 -12.14 0.85 -0.62
C ILE A 115 -11.15 -0.29 -0.88
N PHE A 116 -11.64 -1.54 -0.95
CA PHE A 116 -10.84 -2.71 -1.26
C PHE A 116 -10.11 -2.55 -2.61
N THR A 117 -10.86 -2.29 -3.69
CA THR A 117 -10.31 -2.21 -5.05
C THR A 117 -9.30 -1.08 -5.19
N LYS A 118 -9.57 0.10 -4.60
CA LYS A 118 -8.62 1.22 -4.62
C LYS A 118 -7.34 0.87 -3.90
N SER A 119 -7.41 0.28 -2.72
CA SER A 119 -6.22 -0.10 -1.95
C SER A 119 -5.43 -1.20 -2.64
N PHE A 120 -6.09 -2.20 -3.22
CA PHE A 120 -5.46 -3.23 -4.04
C PHE A 120 -4.71 -2.63 -5.23
N LEU A 121 -5.37 -1.75 -6.01
CA LEU A 121 -4.77 -1.12 -7.18
C LEU A 121 -3.58 -0.22 -6.81
N VAL A 122 -3.70 0.56 -5.73
CA VAL A 122 -2.56 1.37 -5.22
C VAL A 122 -1.39 0.47 -4.84
N ALA A 123 -1.65 -0.62 -4.15
CA ALA A 123 -0.61 -1.51 -3.67
C ALA A 123 0.05 -2.28 -4.83
N VAL A 124 -0.74 -2.86 -5.75
CA VAL A 124 -0.22 -3.66 -6.87
C VAL A 124 0.52 -2.81 -7.92
N THR A 125 0.22 -1.52 -8.01
CA THR A 125 0.93 -0.59 -8.90
C THR A 125 2.00 0.22 -8.18
N ASN A 126 2.23 -0.04 -6.88
CA ASN A 126 3.20 0.68 -6.08
C ASN A 126 4.63 0.24 -6.42
N PRO A 127 5.45 1.11 -7.00
CA PRO A 127 6.83 0.76 -7.37
C PRO A 127 7.69 0.43 -6.15
N LYS A 128 7.36 0.96 -4.97
CA LYS A 128 8.05 0.62 -3.72
C LYS A 128 7.93 -0.87 -3.41
N GLY A 129 6.73 -1.47 -3.63
CA GLY A 129 6.50 -2.90 -3.48
C GLY A 129 7.36 -3.71 -4.44
N TYR A 130 7.34 -3.35 -5.74
CA TYR A 130 8.18 -4.03 -6.74
C TYR A 130 9.65 -3.97 -6.42
N LEU A 131 10.17 -2.79 -6.11
CA LEU A 131 11.58 -2.60 -5.78
C LEU A 131 11.96 -3.38 -4.53
N PHE A 132 11.10 -3.35 -3.50
CA PHE A 132 11.33 -4.09 -2.28
C PHE A 132 11.35 -5.60 -2.56
N PHE A 133 10.31 -6.14 -3.17
CA PHE A 133 10.22 -7.59 -3.37
C PHE A 133 11.25 -8.12 -4.36
N SER A 134 11.57 -7.40 -5.44
CA SER A 134 12.57 -7.85 -6.39
C SER A 134 14.00 -7.76 -5.86
N ALA A 135 14.31 -6.77 -5.02
CA ALA A 135 15.66 -6.55 -4.51
C ALA A 135 15.95 -7.32 -3.21
N PHE A 136 14.98 -7.35 -2.29
CA PHE A 136 15.22 -7.90 -0.95
C PHE A 136 14.74 -9.33 -0.77
N LEU A 137 13.59 -9.70 -1.35
CA LEU A 137 12.99 -11.01 -1.10
C LEU A 137 13.93 -12.19 -1.48
N PRO A 138 14.62 -12.18 -2.62
CA PRO A 138 15.55 -13.26 -2.98
C PRO A 138 16.71 -13.45 -2.01
N GLN A 139 17.11 -12.41 -1.27
CA GLN A 139 18.22 -12.47 -0.32
C GLN A 139 17.90 -13.33 0.92
N PHE A 140 16.60 -13.58 1.17
CA PHE A 140 16.12 -14.40 2.28
C PHE A 140 15.73 -15.82 1.87
N ILE A 141 15.86 -16.16 0.58
CA ILE A 141 15.56 -17.48 0.02
C ILE A 141 16.84 -18.31 -0.06
N ASP A 142 16.79 -19.50 0.51
CA ASP A 142 17.86 -20.50 0.35
C ASP A 142 17.58 -21.31 -0.93
N PRO A 143 18.44 -21.20 -1.96
CA PRO A 143 18.22 -21.89 -3.22
C PRO A 143 18.42 -23.41 -3.12
N ALA A 144 19.10 -23.89 -2.07
CA ALA A 144 19.32 -25.32 -1.84
C ALA A 144 18.09 -26.05 -1.29
N LEU A 145 17.10 -25.31 -0.82
CA LEU A 145 15.86 -25.83 -0.24
C LEU A 145 14.65 -25.52 -1.16
N PRO A 146 13.54 -26.26 -1.01
CA PRO A 146 12.30 -25.94 -1.75
C PRO A 146 11.91 -24.48 -1.57
N GLN A 147 11.81 -23.73 -2.67
CA GLN A 147 11.62 -22.28 -2.61
C GLN A 147 10.16 -21.87 -2.33
N ALA A 148 9.17 -22.61 -2.87
CA ALA A 148 7.77 -22.27 -2.73
C ALA A 148 7.31 -22.10 -1.25
N PRO A 149 7.62 -22.99 -0.31
CA PRO A 149 7.24 -22.79 1.09
C PRO A 149 7.98 -21.61 1.73
N GLN A 150 9.19 -21.27 1.27
CA GLN A 150 9.93 -20.11 1.76
C GLN A 150 9.24 -18.80 1.32
N TYR A 151 8.90 -18.68 0.05
CA TYR A 151 8.13 -17.53 -0.45
C TYR A 151 6.77 -17.40 0.25
N ALA A 152 6.06 -18.54 0.46
CA ALA A 152 4.79 -18.52 1.18
C ALA A 152 4.94 -18.02 2.63
N MET A 153 5.97 -18.46 3.35
CA MET A 153 6.27 -18.00 4.71
C MET A 153 6.57 -16.49 4.73
N LEU A 154 7.45 -16.02 3.84
CA LEU A 154 7.79 -14.60 3.76
C LEU A 154 6.58 -13.75 3.38
N ALA A 155 5.70 -14.25 2.49
CA ALA A 155 4.46 -13.57 2.12
C ALA A 155 3.51 -13.41 3.32
N ILE A 156 3.35 -14.46 4.13
CA ILE A 156 2.52 -14.42 5.34
C ILE A 156 3.10 -13.42 6.35
N VAL A 157 4.42 -13.47 6.60
CA VAL A 157 5.08 -12.56 7.52
C VAL A 157 4.94 -11.11 7.06
N PHE A 158 5.20 -10.83 5.78
CA PHE A 158 5.09 -9.50 5.20
C PHE A 158 3.65 -8.96 5.29
N ALA A 159 2.67 -9.71 4.81
CA ALA A 159 1.27 -9.32 4.81
C ALA A 159 0.73 -9.11 6.23
N SER A 160 1.19 -9.89 7.21
CA SER A 160 0.82 -9.71 8.62
C SER A 160 1.36 -8.39 9.17
N ILE A 161 2.62 -8.06 8.89
CA ILE A 161 3.24 -6.79 9.31
C ILE A 161 2.55 -5.62 8.62
N ASP A 162 2.29 -5.73 7.30
CA ASP A 162 1.61 -4.70 6.52
C ASP A 162 0.21 -4.42 7.07
N PHE A 163 -0.55 -5.47 7.38
CA PHE A 163 -1.87 -5.31 8.01
C PHE A 163 -1.78 -4.56 9.35
N VAL A 164 -0.86 -4.94 10.22
CA VAL A 164 -0.70 -4.33 11.55
C VAL A 164 -0.31 -2.85 11.43
N VAL A 165 0.64 -2.54 10.55
CA VAL A 165 1.08 -1.16 10.31
C VAL A 165 -0.05 -0.32 9.72
N MET A 166 -0.74 -0.82 8.68
CA MET A 166 -1.88 -0.12 8.09
C MET A 166 -3.03 0.06 9.08
N PHE A 167 -3.27 -0.92 9.95
CA PHE A 167 -4.25 -0.79 11.02
C PHE A 167 -3.89 0.35 11.98
N GLY A 168 -2.62 0.47 12.37
CA GLY A 168 -2.11 1.60 13.15
C GLY A 168 -2.37 2.94 12.45
N TYR A 169 -2.05 3.06 11.16
CA TYR A 169 -2.33 4.28 10.38
C TYR A 169 -3.83 4.58 10.27
N ALA A 170 -4.68 3.59 10.08
CA ALA A 170 -6.12 3.79 10.04
C ALA A 170 -6.69 4.23 11.41
N LEU A 171 -6.14 3.69 12.51
CA LEU A 171 -6.45 4.15 13.86
C LEU A 171 -6.05 5.61 14.05
N LEU A 172 -4.82 5.97 13.68
CA LEU A 172 -4.34 7.35 13.74
C LEU A 172 -5.24 8.30 12.94
N GLY A 173 -5.63 7.91 11.72
CA GLY A 173 -6.56 8.66 10.90
C GLY A 173 -7.93 8.85 11.57
N SER A 174 -8.49 7.78 12.14
CA SER A 174 -9.78 7.82 12.80
C SER A 174 -9.77 8.65 14.08
N GLN A 175 -8.67 8.63 14.84
CA GLN A 175 -8.48 9.43 16.04
C GLN A 175 -8.26 10.91 15.71
N ALA A 176 -7.43 11.20 14.71
CA ALA A 176 -7.17 12.57 14.29
C ALA A 176 -8.48 13.32 13.99
N VAL A 177 -9.44 12.66 13.34
CA VAL A 177 -10.74 13.27 13.03
C VAL A 177 -11.63 13.43 14.25
N ARG A 178 -11.53 12.54 15.26
CA ARG A 178 -12.29 12.69 16.51
C ARG A 178 -11.85 13.90 17.32
N PHE A 179 -10.54 14.22 17.31
CA PHE A 179 -9.98 15.37 18.01
C PHE A 179 -10.05 16.68 17.21
N MET A 180 -10.08 16.58 15.87
CA MET A 180 -10.07 17.72 14.97
C MET A 180 -11.50 17.98 14.48
N ARG A 181 -12.00 19.20 14.63
CA ARG A 181 -13.25 19.65 14.01
C ARG A 181 -13.21 19.45 12.49
N ARG A 182 -14.36 19.59 11.80
CA ARG A 182 -14.49 19.44 10.33
C ARG A 182 -13.32 20.01 9.50
N SER A 183 -12.73 21.11 9.96
CA SER A 183 -11.53 21.69 9.34
C SER A 183 -10.32 20.76 9.34
N GLY A 184 -10.15 19.92 10.37
CA GLY A 184 -9.00 19.01 10.45
C GLY A 184 -9.04 17.86 9.47
N ALA A 185 -10.23 17.34 9.15
CA ALA A 185 -10.37 16.31 8.13
C ALA A 185 -10.02 16.83 6.72
N ILE A 186 -10.39 18.08 6.43
CA ILE A 186 -9.98 18.74 5.18
C ILE A 186 -8.46 18.88 5.11
N TRP A 187 -7.84 19.29 6.22
CA TRP A 187 -6.38 19.41 6.30
C TRP A 187 -5.68 18.07 6.12
N LEU A 188 -6.17 17.01 6.75
CA LEU A 188 -5.62 15.66 6.58
C LEU A 188 -5.71 15.19 5.12
N ASP A 189 -6.88 15.37 4.48
CA ASP A 189 -7.07 15.04 3.07
C ASP A 189 -6.11 15.83 2.17
N ARG A 190 -5.90 17.11 2.45
CA ARG A 190 -4.97 17.97 1.69
C ARG A 190 -3.52 17.54 1.87
N ILE A 191 -3.09 17.23 3.10
CA ILE A 191 -1.74 16.74 3.39
C ILE A 191 -1.50 15.40 2.67
N CYS A 192 -2.43 14.45 2.81
CA CYS A 192 -2.32 13.15 2.15
C CYS A 192 -2.38 13.27 0.63
N GLY A 193 -3.26 14.12 0.09
CA GLY A 193 -3.35 14.40 -1.34
C GLY A 193 -2.07 15.02 -1.89
N GLY A 194 -1.50 16.01 -1.19
CA GLY A 194 -0.21 16.61 -1.52
C GLY A 194 0.94 15.60 -1.49
N ALA A 195 0.97 14.74 -0.47
CA ALA A 195 1.96 13.65 -0.35
C ALA A 195 1.85 12.63 -1.49
N LEU A 196 0.62 12.24 -1.88
CA LEU A 196 0.40 11.36 -3.04
C LEU A 196 0.85 12.00 -4.36
N LEU A 197 0.61 13.30 -4.55
CA LEU A 197 1.10 14.03 -5.73
C LEU A 197 2.63 14.13 -5.73
N ALA A 198 3.25 14.40 -4.59
CA ALA A 198 4.71 14.41 -4.48
C ALA A 198 5.31 13.04 -4.80
N LEU A 199 4.68 11.95 -4.31
CA LEU A 199 5.08 10.58 -4.64
C LEU A 199 4.86 10.26 -6.12
N ALA A 200 3.77 10.71 -6.73
CA ALA A 200 3.54 10.55 -8.16
C ALA A 200 4.60 11.29 -9.00
N GLY A 201 4.94 12.52 -8.61
CA GLY A 201 6.00 13.31 -9.25
C GLY A 201 7.38 12.67 -9.10
N SER A 202 7.74 12.24 -7.89
CA SER A 202 9.01 11.55 -7.64
C SER A 202 9.13 10.27 -8.47
N LEU A 203 8.02 9.51 -8.58
CA LEU A 203 7.97 8.31 -9.40
C LEU A 203 8.11 8.60 -10.89
N ALA A 204 7.43 9.63 -11.39
CA ALA A 204 7.52 10.04 -12.79
C ALA A 204 8.95 10.47 -13.16
N LEU A 205 9.64 11.17 -12.24
CA LEU A 205 11.01 11.66 -12.42
C LEU A 205 12.07 10.57 -12.16
N TYR A 206 11.68 9.45 -11.53
CA TYR A 206 12.61 8.36 -11.26
C TYR A 206 13.17 7.80 -12.56
N ARG A 207 14.48 7.95 -12.75
CA ARG A 207 15.25 7.33 -13.84
C ARG A 207 15.96 6.12 -13.26
N ARG A 208 15.80 4.97 -13.89
CA ARG A 208 16.61 3.81 -13.58
C ARG A 208 18.06 4.17 -13.95
N ALA A 209 18.98 4.05 -13.00
CA ALA A 209 20.39 4.16 -13.34
C ALA A 209 20.71 3.08 -14.38
N ALA A 210 21.17 3.48 -15.55
CA ALA A 210 21.67 2.56 -16.54
C ALA A 210 22.95 1.93 -15.97
N ASN A 211 22.90 0.64 -15.69
CA ASN A 211 24.09 -0.19 -15.46
C ASN A 211 24.57 -0.72 -16.79
#